data_4f406a2d91af569094e7b065b403e929
#
_entry.id   4f406a2d91af569094e7b065b403e929
#
_cell.length_a   1.000
_cell.length_b   1.000
_cell.length_c   1.000
_cell.angle_alpha   90.00
_cell.angle_beta   90.00
_cell.angle_gamma   90.00
#
_symmetry.space_group_name_H-M   'P 1'
#
loop_
_entity.id
_entity.type
_entity.pdbx_description
1 polymer ?
#
loop_
_entity_poly.entity_id
_entity_poly.type
_entity_poly.pdbx_seq_one_letter_code
_entity_poly.pdbx_strand_id
1 'polypeptide(L)'
;MPIASSISSGPAPEPGFGSQIKALADGFAAEPAWANYLQAREAVLRMMDDWARLGPEEGPSTYWRQEMGGFDYLFDASPLVIGRLREHCHHLTGVKSFDYRPHHAHLKADFVRKYGVLLAAGGEDLFVPEPLALGGFGFDVGPGLANIDTLKFFEVLIGLRKAGALQDFQAPDGPRRTVVEIGGGWGGFAHQFKTLCPNSAYVCVDLPPTLLFSIVYLKTLFPEARTLVYGEPGFEAKLGEMEPYDFVFLPPWRLPRMEQARIDLAINMVSFQEMTTAQVEGYASVLRALGCPALYSLNRDRSKHNAELSTVSEALGRHYQLTQIEVLDEPYTQIAERKRPRELAVTGYRHLFGRA
;
A
#
# COMPACT_ATOMS: atom_id res chain seq x y z
N MET A 1 -8.35 27.91 -71.84
CA MET A 1 -7.55 27.39 -70.72
C MET A 1 -8.38 27.48 -69.46
N PRO A 2 -8.80 26.40 -68.80
CA PRO A 2 -9.53 26.47 -67.54
C PRO A 2 -8.54 26.67 -66.41
N ILE A 3 -8.82 27.63 -65.53
CA ILE A 3 -8.09 27.90 -64.28
C ILE A 3 -8.52 26.82 -63.28
N ALA A 4 -7.56 25.95 -62.92
CA ALA A 4 -7.78 25.02 -61.82
C ALA A 4 -7.75 25.76 -60.48
N SER A 5 -8.90 25.86 -59.83
CA SER A 5 -9.02 26.35 -58.44
C SER A 5 -8.49 25.27 -57.52
N SER A 6 -7.30 25.50 -56.94
CA SER A 6 -6.79 24.69 -55.79
C SER A 6 -7.68 24.97 -54.58
N ILE A 7 -8.56 24.04 -54.23
CA ILE A 7 -9.25 24.02 -52.96
C ILE A 7 -8.19 23.62 -51.94
N SER A 8 -7.70 24.56 -51.15
CA SER A 8 -6.92 24.27 -49.95
C SER A 8 -7.84 23.57 -48.94
N SER A 9 -7.61 22.33 -48.68
CA SER A 9 -8.26 21.63 -47.57
C SER A 9 -7.85 22.31 -46.28
N GLY A 10 -8.80 23.00 -45.66
CA GLY A 10 -8.64 23.55 -44.32
C GLY A 10 -8.29 22.42 -43.33
N PRO A 11 -7.73 22.73 -42.16
CA PRO A 11 -7.42 21.73 -41.13
C PRO A 11 -8.68 20.90 -40.82
N ALA A 12 -8.49 19.58 -40.68
CA ALA A 12 -9.59 18.71 -40.30
C ALA A 12 -10.23 19.19 -38.98
N PRO A 13 -11.57 19.16 -38.87
CA PRO A 13 -12.23 19.59 -37.64
C PRO A 13 -11.72 18.81 -36.44
N GLU A 14 -11.47 19.50 -35.32
CA GLU A 14 -11.07 18.83 -34.11
C GLU A 14 -12.14 17.80 -33.68
N PRO A 15 -11.71 16.59 -33.19
CA PRO A 15 -12.65 15.57 -32.76
C PRO A 15 -13.53 16.11 -31.62
N GLY A 16 -14.83 15.86 -31.68
CA GLY A 16 -15.76 16.21 -30.60
C GLY A 16 -15.37 15.54 -29.28
N PHE A 17 -15.82 16.11 -28.15
CA PHE A 17 -15.49 15.65 -26.80
C PHE A 17 -15.71 14.14 -26.58
N GLY A 18 -16.83 13.59 -27.07
CA GLY A 18 -17.11 12.16 -26.99
C GLY A 18 -16.07 11.28 -27.70
N SER A 19 -15.57 11.73 -28.86
CA SER A 19 -14.49 11.02 -29.58
C SER A 19 -13.16 11.10 -28.85
N GLN A 20 -12.86 12.22 -28.17
CA GLN A 20 -11.67 12.38 -27.35
C GLN A 20 -11.70 11.45 -26.13
N ILE A 21 -12.84 11.38 -25.42
CA ILE A 21 -13.03 10.46 -24.28
C ILE A 21 -12.89 9.01 -24.73
N LYS A 22 -13.50 8.65 -25.87
CA LYS A 22 -13.39 7.29 -26.40
C LYS A 22 -11.92 6.93 -26.72
N ALA A 23 -11.20 7.81 -27.41
CA ALA A 23 -9.79 7.59 -27.74
C ALA A 23 -8.91 7.44 -26.48
N LEU A 24 -9.19 8.23 -25.44
CA LEU A 24 -8.50 8.11 -24.15
C LEU A 24 -8.81 6.77 -23.48
N ALA A 25 -10.07 6.32 -23.48
CA ALA A 25 -10.47 5.03 -22.93
C ALA A 25 -9.83 3.85 -23.71
N ASP A 26 -9.82 3.93 -25.04
CA ASP A 26 -9.19 2.93 -25.90
C ASP A 26 -7.66 2.88 -25.65
N GLY A 27 -7.02 4.05 -25.39
CA GLY A 27 -5.62 4.13 -24.99
C GLY A 27 -5.34 3.39 -23.68
N PHE A 28 -6.08 3.69 -22.63
CA PHE A 28 -5.94 2.98 -21.34
C PHE A 28 -6.28 1.48 -21.42
N ALA A 29 -7.22 1.11 -22.29
CA ALA A 29 -7.56 -0.31 -22.49
C ALA A 29 -6.42 -1.10 -23.16
N ALA A 30 -5.52 -0.44 -23.85
CA ALA A 30 -4.34 -1.05 -24.45
C ALA A 30 -3.14 -1.15 -23.48
N GLU A 31 -3.20 -0.46 -22.33
CA GLU A 31 -2.12 -0.47 -21.33
C GLU A 31 -2.12 -1.79 -20.51
N PRO A 32 -0.95 -2.26 -20.04
CA PRO A 32 -0.84 -3.44 -19.19
C PRO A 32 -1.70 -3.38 -17.92
N ALA A 33 -1.92 -2.18 -17.38
CA ALA A 33 -2.75 -1.96 -16.20
C ALA A 33 -4.17 -2.51 -16.37
N TRP A 34 -4.77 -2.37 -17.54
CA TRP A 34 -6.10 -2.90 -17.81
C TRP A 34 -6.14 -4.43 -17.83
N ALA A 35 -5.16 -5.08 -18.46
CA ALA A 35 -5.04 -6.53 -18.43
C ALA A 35 -4.80 -7.05 -17.01
N ASN A 36 -3.94 -6.39 -16.24
CA ASN A 36 -3.70 -6.69 -14.82
C ASN A 36 -4.98 -6.55 -13.98
N TYR A 37 -5.78 -5.50 -14.25
CA TYR A 37 -7.06 -5.31 -13.58
C TYR A 37 -8.05 -6.45 -13.85
N LEU A 38 -8.21 -6.87 -15.10
CA LEU A 38 -9.14 -7.95 -15.42
C LEU A 38 -8.77 -9.26 -14.71
N GLN A 39 -7.47 -9.58 -14.64
CA GLN A 39 -6.97 -10.75 -13.91
C GLN A 39 -7.16 -10.60 -12.40
N ALA A 40 -6.81 -9.43 -11.84
CA ALA A 40 -6.96 -9.15 -10.42
C ALA A 40 -8.42 -9.20 -9.98
N ARG A 41 -9.32 -8.60 -10.77
CA ARG A 41 -10.77 -8.61 -10.52
C ARG A 41 -11.31 -10.02 -10.42
N GLU A 42 -10.96 -10.88 -11.37
CA GLU A 42 -11.40 -12.28 -11.35
C GLU A 42 -10.89 -13.02 -10.10
N ALA A 43 -9.64 -12.85 -9.74
CA ALA A 43 -9.05 -13.45 -8.54
C ALA A 43 -9.75 -12.95 -7.26
N VAL A 44 -9.96 -11.62 -7.15
CA VAL A 44 -10.59 -11.02 -5.98
C VAL A 44 -12.05 -11.42 -5.85
N LEU A 45 -12.81 -11.53 -6.95
CA LEU A 45 -14.19 -12.03 -6.90
C LEU A 45 -14.23 -13.47 -6.35
N ARG A 46 -13.29 -14.34 -6.76
CA ARG A 46 -13.18 -15.70 -6.17
C ARG A 46 -12.85 -15.62 -4.66
N MET A 47 -11.96 -14.72 -4.24
CA MET A 47 -11.69 -14.51 -2.82
C MET A 47 -12.95 -14.07 -2.06
N MET A 48 -13.75 -13.19 -2.64
CA MET A 48 -15.02 -12.74 -2.07
C MET A 48 -16.03 -13.89 -1.91
N ASP A 49 -16.13 -14.76 -2.91
CA ASP A 49 -16.99 -15.95 -2.85
C ASP A 49 -16.53 -16.92 -1.74
N ASP A 50 -15.24 -17.12 -1.58
CA ASP A 50 -14.68 -17.93 -0.51
C ASP A 50 -14.92 -17.28 0.85
N TRP A 51 -14.69 -15.97 0.96
CA TRP A 51 -14.95 -15.22 2.19
C TRP A 51 -16.39 -15.30 2.65
N ALA A 52 -17.34 -15.23 1.71
CA ALA A 52 -18.77 -15.36 2.02
C ALA A 52 -19.17 -16.72 2.64
N ARG A 53 -18.31 -17.75 2.48
CA ARG A 53 -18.50 -19.09 3.06
C ARG A 53 -17.87 -19.25 4.46
N LEU A 54 -17.05 -18.28 4.89
CA LEU A 54 -16.42 -18.29 6.20
C LEU A 54 -17.38 -17.79 7.29
N GLY A 55 -17.06 -18.09 8.53
CA GLY A 55 -17.83 -17.59 9.66
C GLY A 55 -17.66 -16.08 9.91
N PRO A 56 -18.53 -15.48 10.71
CA PRO A 56 -18.48 -14.04 11.00
C PRO A 56 -17.19 -13.60 11.71
N GLU A 57 -16.47 -14.53 12.35
CA GLU A 57 -15.19 -14.26 13.03
C GLU A 57 -14.07 -13.89 12.05
N GLU A 58 -14.15 -14.39 10.80
CA GLU A 58 -13.23 -14.06 9.71
C GLU A 58 -13.63 -12.77 8.98
N GLY A 59 -14.65 -12.10 9.48
CA GLY A 59 -15.16 -10.84 8.90
C GLY A 59 -14.26 -9.64 9.20
N PRO A 60 -14.41 -8.55 8.44
CA PRO A 60 -13.73 -7.31 8.70
C PRO A 60 -14.25 -6.67 10.01
N SER A 61 -13.43 -5.79 10.62
CA SER A 61 -13.89 -4.92 11.70
C SER A 61 -15.13 -4.10 11.27
N THR A 62 -15.86 -3.57 12.24
CA THR A 62 -17.03 -2.70 11.95
C THR A 62 -16.62 -1.50 11.09
N TYR A 63 -15.44 -0.94 11.35
CA TYR A 63 -14.87 0.15 10.56
C TYR A 63 -14.77 -0.24 9.07
N TRP A 64 -14.05 -1.30 8.75
CA TRP A 64 -13.85 -1.72 7.35
C TRP A 64 -15.13 -2.21 6.67
N ARG A 65 -16.07 -2.76 7.43
CA ARG A 65 -17.40 -3.13 6.88
C ARG A 65 -18.15 -1.91 6.34
N GLN A 66 -17.96 -0.75 6.97
CA GLN A 66 -18.57 0.50 6.52
C GLN A 66 -17.81 1.12 5.34
N GLU A 67 -16.46 1.08 5.37
CA GLU A 67 -15.63 1.72 4.36
C GLU A 67 -15.62 1.01 2.99
N MET A 68 -15.71 -0.33 2.98
CA MET A 68 -15.62 -1.12 1.73
C MET A 68 -16.70 -0.78 0.70
N GLY A 69 -17.89 -0.36 1.12
CA GLY A 69 -18.95 0.09 0.20
C GLY A 69 -18.59 1.37 -0.57
N GLY A 70 -17.55 2.10 -0.15
CA GLY A 70 -17.12 3.32 -0.81
C GLY A 70 -16.36 3.12 -2.12
N PHE A 71 -15.90 1.88 -2.41
CA PHE A 71 -15.10 1.59 -3.61
C PHE A 71 -15.52 0.31 -4.35
N ASP A 72 -16.70 -0.20 -4.09
CA ASP A 72 -17.28 -1.38 -4.79
C ASP A 72 -17.42 -1.16 -6.30
N TYR A 73 -17.61 0.08 -6.76
CA TYR A 73 -17.63 0.45 -8.18
C TYR A 73 -16.35 0.03 -8.94
N LEU A 74 -15.24 -0.19 -8.24
CA LEU A 74 -14.00 -0.64 -8.87
C LEU A 74 -14.07 -2.08 -9.38
N PHE A 75 -15.07 -2.86 -8.95
CA PHE A 75 -15.30 -4.18 -9.51
C PHE A 75 -15.95 -4.18 -10.92
N ASP A 76 -16.44 -3.02 -11.34
CA ASP A 76 -16.95 -2.81 -12.71
C ASP A 76 -16.40 -1.48 -13.28
N ALA A 77 -15.10 -1.26 -13.09
CA ALA A 77 -14.45 -0.04 -13.51
C ALA A 77 -14.19 -0.01 -15.02
N SER A 78 -14.19 1.20 -15.58
CA SER A 78 -13.74 1.43 -16.95
C SER A 78 -12.22 1.55 -17.05
N PRO A 79 -11.62 1.39 -18.25
CA PRO A 79 -10.19 1.64 -18.45
C PRO A 79 -9.74 3.04 -18.00
N LEU A 80 -10.60 4.06 -18.11
CA LEU A 80 -10.34 5.41 -17.62
C LEU A 80 -10.12 5.49 -16.11
N VAL A 81 -10.88 4.70 -15.35
CA VAL A 81 -10.74 4.62 -13.89
C VAL A 81 -9.45 3.87 -13.54
N ILE A 82 -9.19 2.75 -14.20
CA ILE A 82 -8.00 1.94 -13.92
C ILE A 82 -6.71 2.65 -14.31
N GLY A 83 -6.67 3.37 -15.45
CA GLY A 83 -5.52 4.20 -15.82
C GLY A 83 -5.20 5.30 -14.78
N ARG A 84 -6.11 5.56 -13.84
CA ARG A 84 -5.97 6.51 -12.73
C ARG A 84 -6.20 5.87 -11.36
N LEU A 85 -5.93 4.58 -11.23
CA LEU A 85 -6.23 3.82 -10.01
C LEU A 85 -5.65 4.49 -8.75
N ARG A 86 -4.47 5.11 -8.86
CA ARG A 86 -3.81 5.78 -7.73
C ARG A 86 -4.65 6.96 -7.19
N GLU A 87 -5.40 7.66 -8.04
CA GLU A 87 -6.33 8.72 -7.60
C GLU A 87 -7.50 8.17 -6.77
N HIS A 88 -7.87 6.88 -6.96
CA HIS A 88 -8.93 6.21 -6.23
C HIS A 88 -8.46 5.57 -4.91
N CYS A 89 -7.15 5.49 -4.65
CA CYS A 89 -6.61 4.97 -3.40
C CYS A 89 -6.99 5.81 -2.16
N HIS A 90 -7.57 7.00 -2.36
CA HIS A 90 -8.07 7.84 -1.26
C HIS A 90 -9.14 7.14 -0.40
N HIS A 91 -9.85 6.16 -0.94
CA HIS A 91 -10.79 5.33 -0.17
C HIS A 91 -10.09 4.52 0.94
N LEU A 92 -8.80 4.19 0.73
CA LEU A 92 -8.00 3.41 1.68
C LEU A 92 -7.16 4.29 2.62
N THR A 93 -6.74 5.47 2.15
CA THR A 93 -5.75 6.29 2.86
C THR A 93 -6.25 7.67 3.26
N GLY A 94 -7.35 8.12 2.68
CA GLY A 94 -7.85 9.48 2.80
C GLY A 94 -7.05 10.52 2.00
N VAL A 95 -5.98 10.12 1.31
CA VAL A 95 -5.07 11.03 0.57
C VAL A 95 -5.62 11.29 -0.83
N LYS A 96 -6.03 12.53 -1.10
CA LYS A 96 -6.72 12.91 -2.34
C LYS A 96 -5.77 13.61 -3.31
N SER A 97 -5.76 13.19 -4.58
CA SER A 97 -5.00 13.84 -5.66
C SER A 97 -5.35 15.32 -5.82
N PHE A 98 -6.59 15.67 -5.50
CA PHE A 98 -7.09 17.04 -5.55
C PHE A 98 -6.23 18.02 -4.72
N ASP A 99 -5.72 17.59 -3.57
CA ASP A 99 -4.95 18.43 -2.65
C ASP A 99 -3.54 18.79 -3.18
N TYR A 100 -3.12 18.16 -4.29
CA TYR A 100 -1.82 18.39 -4.93
C TYR A 100 -1.91 19.19 -6.24
N ARG A 101 -3.09 19.68 -6.59
CA ARG A 101 -3.31 20.50 -7.78
C ARG A 101 -2.66 21.88 -7.65
N PRO A 102 -2.42 22.61 -8.77
CA PRO A 102 -1.75 23.94 -8.77
C PRO A 102 -2.34 24.97 -7.83
N HIS A 103 -3.67 24.97 -7.61
CA HIS A 103 -4.31 25.91 -6.69
C HIS A 103 -4.02 25.61 -5.20
N HIS A 104 -3.47 24.44 -4.88
CA HIS A 104 -2.95 24.08 -3.56
C HIS A 104 -1.43 24.21 -3.45
N ALA A 105 -0.76 24.85 -4.42
CA ALA A 105 0.70 25.01 -4.45
C ALA A 105 1.29 25.65 -3.18
N HIS A 106 0.50 26.42 -2.42
CA HIS A 106 0.89 26.98 -1.13
C HIS A 106 1.27 25.92 -0.09
N LEU A 107 0.76 24.67 -0.23
CA LEU A 107 1.10 23.55 0.64
C LEU A 107 2.47 22.93 0.32
N LYS A 108 3.01 23.18 -0.90
CA LYS A 108 4.29 22.58 -1.35
C LYS A 108 5.43 22.87 -0.38
N ALA A 109 5.52 24.10 0.15
CA ALA A 109 6.57 24.48 1.08
C ALA A 109 6.60 23.61 2.34
N ASP A 110 5.44 23.22 2.86
CA ASP A 110 5.33 22.31 3.99
C ASP A 110 5.80 20.89 3.65
N PHE A 111 5.50 20.40 2.45
CA PHE A 111 5.99 19.10 1.98
C PHE A 111 7.51 19.09 1.80
N VAL A 112 8.09 20.14 1.19
CA VAL A 112 9.55 20.27 1.07
C VAL A 112 10.22 20.31 2.45
N ARG A 113 9.65 21.04 3.40
CA ARG A 113 10.16 21.10 4.79
C ARG A 113 10.10 19.73 5.45
N LYS A 114 8.96 19.01 5.35
CA LYS A 114 8.78 17.67 5.92
C LYS A 114 9.74 16.67 5.30
N TYR A 115 9.90 16.70 3.99
CA TYR A 115 10.89 15.90 3.28
C TYR A 115 12.32 16.17 3.82
N GLY A 116 12.71 17.44 4.00
CA GLY A 116 14.00 17.81 4.56
C GLY A 116 14.23 17.30 6.00
N VAL A 117 13.19 17.30 6.84
CA VAL A 117 13.25 16.71 8.18
C VAL A 117 13.49 15.20 8.13
N LEU A 118 12.81 14.49 7.24
CA LEU A 118 13.00 13.05 7.04
C LEU A 118 14.39 12.73 6.48
N LEU A 119 14.89 13.51 5.53
CA LEU A 119 16.26 13.37 5.03
C LEU A 119 17.29 13.48 6.16
N ALA A 120 17.14 14.48 7.03
CA ALA A 120 18.03 14.67 8.16
C ALA A 120 17.97 13.52 9.19
N ALA A 121 16.79 12.88 9.31
CA ALA A 121 16.58 11.76 10.24
C ALA A 121 17.15 10.42 9.75
N GLY A 122 17.22 10.19 8.42
CA GLY A 122 17.48 8.84 7.96
C GLY A 122 18.23 8.62 6.65
N GLY A 123 18.49 9.66 5.87
CA GLY A 123 19.31 9.56 4.66
C GLY A 123 18.53 9.53 3.34
N GLU A 124 19.18 10.05 2.30
CA GLU A 124 18.61 10.27 0.97
C GLU A 124 18.30 8.97 0.22
N ASP A 125 19.07 7.94 0.50
CA ASP A 125 19.01 6.63 -0.17
C ASP A 125 17.74 5.81 0.15
N LEU A 126 16.92 6.25 1.10
CA LEU A 126 15.67 5.59 1.46
C LEU A 126 14.43 6.23 0.81
N PHE A 127 14.57 7.40 0.18
CA PHE A 127 13.43 8.04 -0.44
C PHE A 127 13.13 7.43 -1.82
N VAL A 128 11.91 6.92 -1.98
CA VAL A 128 11.38 6.46 -3.26
C VAL A 128 10.23 7.40 -3.64
N PRO A 129 10.36 8.16 -4.76
CA PRO A 129 9.31 9.09 -5.17
C PRO A 129 8.05 8.36 -5.62
N GLU A 130 6.93 9.08 -5.59
CA GLU A 130 5.67 8.61 -6.20
C GLU A 130 5.85 8.45 -7.71
N PRO A 131 5.57 7.26 -8.29
CA PRO A 131 5.61 7.08 -9.74
C PRO A 131 4.40 7.74 -10.40
N LEU A 132 4.56 8.23 -11.64
CA LEU A 132 3.46 8.82 -12.41
C LEU A 132 2.45 7.81 -12.93
N ALA A 133 2.81 6.52 -12.95
CA ALA A 133 1.94 5.44 -13.41
C ALA A 133 0.61 5.43 -12.65
N LEU A 134 -0.45 4.99 -13.32
CA LEU A 134 -1.80 4.84 -12.76
C LEU A 134 -2.36 6.15 -12.13
N GLY A 135 -1.92 7.30 -12.62
CA GLY A 135 -2.36 8.60 -12.11
C GLY A 135 -1.70 9.01 -10.79
N GLY A 136 -0.44 8.65 -10.58
CA GLY A 136 0.34 9.08 -9.43
C GLY A 136 0.45 10.59 -9.31
N PHE A 137 0.50 11.11 -8.10
CA PHE A 137 0.45 12.53 -7.80
C PHE A 137 1.28 12.91 -6.57
N GLY A 138 1.59 14.19 -6.48
CA GLY A 138 2.35 14.73 -5.34
C GLY A 138 2.89 16.12 -5.65
N PHE A 139 3.58 16.73 -4.68
CA PHE A 139 4.41 17.89 -4.91
C PHE A 139 5.85 17.45 -5.22
N ASP A 140 6.46 18.09 -6.19
CA ASP A 140 7.88 17.90 -6.48
C ASP A 140 8.72 18.48 -5.32
N VAL A 141 9.49 17.60 -4.67
CA VAL A 141 10.36 17.94 -3.52
C VAL A 141 11.84 17.97 -3.90
N GLY A 142 12.16 17.85 -5.20
CA GLY A 142 13.50 17.86 -5.77
C GLY A 142 13.82 16.54 -6.47
N PRO A 143 14.00 15.42 -5.77
CA PRO A 143 14.27 14.13 -6.42
C PRO A 143 13.03 13.48 -7.07
N GLY A 144 11.84 14.06 -6.89
CA GLY A 144 10.61 13.58 -7.48
C GLY A 144 9.36 13.95 -6.68
N LEU A 145 8.24 13.31 -7.01
CA LEU A 145 6.96 13.60 -6.37
C LEU A 145 6.86 12.98 -4.98
N ALA A 146 6.34 13.77 -4.03
CA ALA A 146 5.98 13.32 -2.69
C ALA A 146 4.55 13.70 -2.36
N ASN A 147 3.84 12.77 -1.75
CA ASN A 147 2.54 12.99 -1.12
C ASN A 147 2.56 12.45 0.32
N ILE A 148 1.44 12.53 1.01
CA ILE A 148 1.35 12.06 2.41
C ILE A 148 1.74 10.60 2.55
N ASP A 149 1.33 9.73 1.61
CA ASP A 149 1.65 8.32 1.69
C ASP A 149 3.15 8.07 1.50
N THR A 150 3.77 8.66 0.46
CA THR A 150 5.19 8.47 0.17
C THR A 150 6.09 8.95 1.31
N LEU A 151 5.74 10.08 1.95
CA LEU A 151 6.48 10.57 3.10
C LEU A 151 6.28 9.69 4.35
N LYS A 152 5.09 9.15 4.57
CA LYS A 152 4.82 8.15 5.62
C LYS A 152 5.66 6.89 5.40
N PHE A 153 5.72 6.40 4.18
CA PHE A 153 6.52 5.23 3.84
C PHE A 153 8.02 5.48 4.02
N PHE A 154 8.49 6.66 3.64
CA PHE A 154 9.86 7.08 3.91
C PHE A 154 10.18 7.11 5.41
N GLU A 155 9.29 7.63 6.24
CA GLU A 155 9.42 7.60 7.71
C GLU A 155 9.52 6.16 8.24
N VAL A 156 8.72 5.22 7.72
CA VAL A 156 8.78 3.79 8.11
C VAL A 156 10.10 3.15 7.69
N LEU A 157 10.60 3.43 6.49
CA LEU A 157 11.89 2.93 6.02
C LEU A 157 13.05 3.41 6.90
N ILE A 158 13.02 4.68 7.33
CA ILE A 158 13.96 5.22 8.32
C ILE A 158 13.84 4.47 9.66
N GLY A 159 12.62 4.24 10.11
CA GLY A 159 12.35 3.49 11.33
C GLY A 159 12.87 2.04 11.27
N LEU A 160 12.65 1.35 10.17
CA LEU A 160 13.18 0.01 9.92
C LEU A 160 14.71 -0.01 9.92
N ARG A 161 15.36 1.00 9.31
CA ARG A 161 16.82 1.15 9.34
C ARG A 161 17.32 1.36 10.77
N LYS A 162 16.70 2.27 11.54
CA LYS A 162 17.06 2.53 12.94
C LYS A 162 16.85 1.31 13.85
N ALA A 163 15.84 0.49 13.56
CA ALA A 163 15.59 -0.78 14.25
C ALA A 163 16.60 -1.89 13.89
N GLY A 164 17.45 -1.68 12.88
CA GLY A 164 18.36 -2.69 12.36
C GLY A 164 17.68 -3.78 11.54
N ALA A 165 16.45 -3.55 11.07
CA ALA A 165 15.65 -4.55 10.35
C ALA A 165 15.78 -4.46 8.82
N LEU A 166 16.25 -3.34 8.28
CA LEU A 166 16.28 -3.11 6.82
C LEU A 166 17.55 -3.64 6.15
N GLN A 167 18.70 -3.56 6.82
CA GLN A 167 20.01 -3.84 6.24
C GLN A 167 20.15 -5.25 5.69
N ASP A 168 19.53 -6.23 6.34
CA ASP A 168 19.54 -7.62 5.90
C ASP A 168 18.80 -7.83 4.58
N PHE A 169 17.82 -7.00 4.28
CA PHE A 169 17.07 -7.00 3.00
C PHE A 169 17.79 -6.24 1.90
N GLN A 170 18.68 -5.33 2.26
CA GLN A 170 19.47 -4.52 1.33
C GLN A 170 20.81 -5.16 0.95
N ALA A 171 21.21 -6.27 1.59
CA ALA A 171 22.46 -6.97 1.28
C ALA A 171 22.42 -7.56 -0.14
N PRO A 172 23.25 -7.12 -1.09
CA PRO A 172 23.16 -7.55 -2.49
C PRO A 172 23.36 -9.06 -2.68
N ASP A 173 24.30 -9.64 -1.95
CA ASP A 173 24.67 -11.05 -2.00
C ASP A 173 24.06 -11.86 -0.82
N GLY A 174 23.13 -11.26 -0.08
CA GLY A 174 22.44 -11.91 1.04
C GLY A 174 21.42 -12.93 0.58
N PRO A 175 21.00 -13.85 1.49
CA PRO A 175 19.90 -14.75 1.17
C PRO A 175 18.62 -13.96 0.93
N ARG A 176 17.79 -14.44 -0.02
CA ARG A 176 16.47 -13.89 -0.23
C ARG A 176 15.64 -13.99 1.06
N ARG A 177 15.00 -12.89 1.44
CA ARG A 177 14.23 -12.79 2.68
C ARG A 177 12.77 -12.50 2.37
N THR A 178 11.89 -12.95 3.27
CA THR A 178 10.45 -12.75 3.14
C THR A 178 9.96 -11.71 4.13
N VAL A 179 9.24 -10.72 3.61
CA VAL A 179 8.48 -9.76 4.40
C VAL A 179 6.98 -9.98 4.22
N VAL A 180 6.23 -9.92 5.30
CA VAL A 180 4.76 -10.01 5.31
C VAL A 180 4.19 -8.67 5.77
N GLU A 181 3.41 -8.01 4.94
CA GLU A 181 2.68 -6.79 5.31
C GLU A 181 1.22 -7.13 5.59
N ILE A 182 0.76 -6.87 6.82
CA ILE A 182 -0.63 -6.98 7.22
C ILE A 182 -1.32 -5.64 6.99
N GLY A 183 -2.37 -5.62 6.18
CA GLY A 183 -3.03 -4.38 5.79
C GLY A 183 -2.20 -3.56 4.80
N GLY A 184 -1.75 -4.21 3.70
CA GLY A 184 -0.89 -3.59 2.69
C GLY A 184 -1.56 -2.51 1.83
N GLY A 185 -2.88 -2.36 1.96
CA GLY A 185 -3.65 -1.34 1.27
C GLY A 185 -3.48 -1.42 -0.26
N TRP A 186 -3.17 -0.28 -0.86
CA TRP A 186 -2.99 -0.20 -2.32
C TRP A 186 -1.60 -0.65 -2.83
N GLY A 187 -0.73 -1.16 -1.95
CA GLY A 187 0.59 -1.67 -2.31
C GLY A 187 1.70 -0.60 -2.39
N GLY A 188 1.44 0.61 -1.91
CA GLY A 188 2.41 1.71 -2.03
C GLY A 188 3.68 1.50 -1.23
N PHE A 189 3.58 0.95 -0.02
CA PHE A 189 4.76 0.62 0.76
C PHE A 189 5.51 -0.59 0.15
N ALA A 190 4.77 -1.60 -0.30
CA ALA A 190 5.35 -2.74 -0.99
C ALA A 190 6.18 -2.31 -2.21
N HIS A 191 5.70 -1.32 -2.99
CA HIS A 191 6.44 -0.71 -4.08
C HIS A 191 7.76 -0.10 -3.60
N GLN A 192 7.73 0.75 -2.57
CA GLN A 192 8.94 1.42 -2.06
C GLN A 192 9.93 0.42 -1.46
N PHE A 193 9.43 -0.52 -0.66
CA PHE A 193 10.26 -1.55 -0.05
C PHE A 193 10.94 -2.42 -1.13
N LYS A 194 10.19 -2.90 -2.11
CA LYS A 194 10.72 -3.74 -3.19
C LYS A 194 11.72 -2.99 -4.08
N THR A 195 11.53 -1.69 -4.30
CA THR A 195 12.48 -0.83 -5.03
C THR A 195 13.83 -0.77 -4.31
N LEU A 196 13.83 -0.67 -2.97
CA LEU A 196 15.06 -0.60 -2.16
C LEU A 196 15.65 -1.97 -1.81
N CYS A 197 14.82 -3.01 -1.81
CA CYS A 197 15.16 -4.36 -1.41
C CYS A 197 14.74 -5.36 -2.49
N PRO A 198 15.32 -5.30 -3.72
CA PRO A 198 14.85 -6.08 -4.87
C PRO A 198 14.97 -7.60 -4.64
N ASN A 199 15.95 -8.05 -3.84
CA ASN A 199 16.12 -9.46 -3.48
C ASN A 199 15.26 -9.89 -2.30
N SER A 200 13.96 -9.54 -2.31
CA SER A 200 13.01 -9.96 -1.28
C SER A 200 11.76 -10.60 -1.88
N ALA A 201 11.10 -11.49 -1.14
CA ALA A 201 9.72 -11.91 -1.37
C ALA A 201 8.81 -11.03 -0.53
N TYR A 202 7.79 -10.42 -1.13
CA TYR A 202 6.87 -9.52 -0.45
C TYR A 202 5.46 -10.10 -0.43
N VAL A 203 4.92 -10.33 0.75
CA VAL A 203 3.58 -10.89 0.95
C VAL A 203 2.63 -9.79 1.37
N CYS A 204 1.67 -9.49 0.52
CA CYS A 204 0.58 -8.56 0.81
C CYS A 204 -0.61 -9.34 1.39
N VAL A 205 -0.92 -9.11 2.65
CA VAL A 205 -2.09 -9.69 3.33
C VAL A 205 -3.10 -8.58 3.56
N ASP A 206 -4.26 -8.67 2.92
CA ASP A 206 -5.32 -7.68 3.08
C ASP A 206 -6.70 -8.25 2.76
N LEU A 207 -7.74 -7.50 3.05
CA LEU A 207 -9.11 -7.82 2.66
C LEU A 207 -9.22 -7.94 1.14
N PRO A 208 -10.02 -8.88 0.62
CA PRO A 208 -10.11 -9.10 -0.83
C PRO A 208 -10.37 -7.84 -1.66
N PRO A 209 -11.32 -6.95 -1.30
CA PRO A 209 -11.54 -5.73 -2.08
C PRO A 209 -10.32 -4.81 -2.13
N THR A 210 -9.55 -4.74 -1.05
CA THR A 210 -8.32 -3.94 -0.96
C THR A 210 -7.19 -4.52 -1.81
N LEU A 211 -7.09 -5.86 -1.88
CA LEU A 211 -6.11 -6.55 -2.71
C LEU A 211 -6.26 -6.22 -4.20
N LEU A 212 -7.45 -5.82 -4.67
CA LEU A 212 -7.63 -5.37 -6.06
C LEU A 212 -6.66 -4.23 -6.40
N PHE A 213 -6.52 -3.25 -5.52
CA PHE A 213 -5.62 -2.12 -5.73
C PHE A 213 -4.16 -2.57 -5.78
N SER A 214 -3.70 -3.32 -4.77
CA SER A 214 -2.30 -3.72 -4.66
C SER A 214 -1.86 -4.66 -5.78
N ILE A 215 -2.71 -5.61 -6.20
CA ILE A 215 -2.41 -6.52 -7.32
C ILE A 215 -2.23 -5.71 -8.61
N VAL A 216 -3.19 -4.83 -8.95
CA VAL A 216 -3.12 -4.03 -10.18
C VAL A 216 -1.92 -3.11 -10.15
N TYR A 217 -1.71 -2.41 -9.03
CA TYR A 217 -0.64 -1.44 -8.88
C TYR A 217 0.75 -2.10 -9.00
N LEU A 218 1.00 -3.15 -8.22
CA LEU A 218 2.31 -3.78 -8.17
C LEU A 218 2.63 -4.55 -9.46
N LYS A 219 1.67 -5.26 -10.06
CA LYS A 219 1.88 -5.92 -11.36
C LYS A 219 2.14 -4.92 -12.49
N THR A 220 1.58 -3.72 -12.40
CA THR A 220 1.80 -2.67 -13.41
C THR A 220 3.18 -2.02 -13.26
N LEU A 221 3.63 -1.79 -12.02
CA LEU A 221 4.94 -1.17 -11.77
C LEU A 221 6.11 -2.14 -11.89
N PHE A 222 5.87 -3.43 -11.67
CA PHE A 222 6.88 -4.48 -11.76
C PHE A 222 6.44 -5.55 -12.76
N PRO A 223 6.43 -5.25 -14.08
CA PRO A 223 5.90 -6.17 -15.10
C PRO A 223 6.66 -7.49 -15.19
N GLU A 224 7.93 -7.51 -14.80
CA GLU A 224 8.77 -8.72 -14.81
C GLU A 224 8.71 -9.50 -13.50
N ALA A 225 8.00 -8.98 -12.48
CA ALA A 225 7.91 -9.63 -11.18
C ALA A 225 7.08 -10.92 -11.26
N ARG A 226 7.59 -11.97 -10.65
CA ARG A 226 6.83 -13.21 -10.46
C ARG A 226 5.85 -13.03 -9.32
N THR A 227 4.58 -13.14 -9.63
CA THR A 227 3.49 -12.97 -8.67
C THR A 227 2.80 -14.29 -8.39
N LEU A 228 2.30 -14.44 -7.17
CA LEU A 228 1.40 -15.51 -6.76
C LEU A 228 0.14 -14.87 -6.15
N VAL A 229 -1.01 -15.14 -6.77
CA VAL A 229 -2.29 -14.60 -6.30
C VAL A 229 -3.17 -15.75 -5.79
N TYR A 230 -3.85 -15.54 -4.67
CA TYR A 230 -4.79 -16.53 -4.13
C TYR A 230 -5.80 -17.01 -5.19
N GLY A 231 -6.02 -18.32 -5.23
CA GLY A 231 -6.92 -18.94 -6.20
C GLY A 231 -6.26 -19.33 -7.53
N GLU A 232 -4.97 -19.06 -7.72
CA GLU A 232 -4.22 -19.61 -8.85
C GLU A 232 -4.04 -21.13 -8.72
N PRO A 233 -3.95 -21.87 -9.84
CA PRO A 233 -3.72 -23.32 -9.80
C PRO A 233 -2.45 -23.67 -8.99
N GLY A 234 -2.62 -24.57 -8.01
CA GLY A 234 -1.53 -25.00 -7.14
C GLY A 234 -1.09 -23.97 -6.10
N PHE A 235 -1.88 -22.94 -5.84
CA PHE A 235 -1.58 -21.88 -4.86
C PHE A 235 -1.12 -22.42 -3.51
N GLU A 236 -1.85 -23.38 -2.94
CA GLU A 236 -1.53 -23.94 -1.61
C GLU A 236 -0.15 -24.63 -1.56
N ALA A 237 0.23 -25.35 -2.61
CA ALA A 237 1.54 -25.97 -2.70
C ALA A 237 2.65 -24.93 -2.89
N LYS A 238 2.38 -23.88 -3.68
CA LYS A 238 3.32 -22.78 -3.98
C LYS A 238 3.54 -21.85 -2.78
N LEU A 239 2.55 -21.75 -1.88
CA LEU A 239 2.60 -20.83 -0.74
C LEU A 239 3.75 -21.19 0.25
N GLY A 240 4.18 -22.46 0.31
CA GLY A 240 5.35 -22.88 1.09
C GLY A 240 6.69 -22.52 0.44
N GLU A 241 6.72 -22.26 -0.87
CA GLU A 241 7.92 -22.02 -1.66
C GLU A 241 8.00 -20.54 -2.08
N MET A 242 8.35 -19.67 -1.15
CA MET A 242 8.34 -18.21 -1.37
C MET A 242 9.47 -17.70 -2.29
N GLU A 243 10.59 -18.42 -2.37
CA GLU A 243 11.77 -17.98 -3.14
C GLU A 243 11.49 -17.60 -4.62
N PRO A 244 10.60 -18.30 -5.35
CA PRO A 244 10.35 -17.93 -6.75
C PRO A 244 9.59 -16.62 -6.91
N TYR A 245 8.88 -16.14 -5.88
CA TYR A 245 7.92 -15.04 -6.04
C TYR A 245 8.46 -13.72 -5.52
N ASP A 246 8.19 -12.64 -6.28
CA ASP A 246 8.47 -11.28 -5.88
C ASP A 246 7.35 -10.71 -5.05
N PHE A 247 6.11 -11.00 -5.43
CA PHE A 247 4.91 -10.62 -4.67
C PHE A 247 3.97 -11.80 -4.51
N VAL A 248 3.40 -11.91 -3.32
CA VAL A 248 2.32 -12.87 -3.00
C VAL A 248 1.14 -12.08 -2.44
N PHE A 249 -0.05 -12.35 -2.96
CA PHE A 249 -1.28 -11.70 -2.52
C PHE A 249 -2.23 -12.73 -1.95
N LEU A 250 -2.55 -12.58 -0.66
CA LEU A 250 -3.42 -13.52 0.01
C LEU A 250 -4.37 -12.83 0.99
N PRO A 251 -5.59 -13.36 1.14
CA PRO A 251 -6.53 -12.87 2.12
C PRO A 251 -6.13 -13.30 3.54
N PRO A 252 -6.60 -12.60 4.59
CA PRO A 252 -6.19 -12.81 5.98
C PRO A 252 -6.27 -14.25 6.47
N TRP A 253 -7.34 -14.96 6.13
CA TRP A 253 -7.57 -16.35 6.56
C TRP A 253 -6.60 -17.37 5.96
N ARG A 254 -5.77 -16.95 5.01
CA ARG A 254 -4.72 -17.80 4.41
C ARG A 254 -3.35 -17.61 5.01
N LEU A 255 -3.12 -16.55 5.77
CA LEU A 255 -1.84 -16.32 6.44
C LEU A 255 -1.39 -17.52 7.31
N PRO A 256 -2.25 -18.18 8.08
CA PRO A 256 -1.84 -19.36 8.87
C PRO A 256 -1.32 -20.54 8.03
N ARG A 257 -1.61 -20.57 6.72
CA ARG A 257 -1.14 -21.63 5.81
C ARG A 257 0.29 -21.47 5.31
N MET A 258 0.97 -20.41 5.72
CA MET A 258 2.38 -20.17 5.40
C MET A 258 3.34 -20.95 6.31
N GLU A 259 2.94 -22.10 6.86
CA GLU A 259 3.70 -22.89 7.84
C GLU A 259 5.09 -23.34 7.36
N GLN A 260 5.26 -23.51 6.05
CA GLN A 260 6.54 -23.90 5.45
C GLN A 260 7.36 -22.71 4.94
N ALA A 261 6.79 -21.53 4.91
CA ALA A 261 7.48 -20.34 4.45
C ALA A 261 8.28 -19.71 5.60
N ARG A 262 9.55 -19.42 5.34
CA ARG A 262 10.33 -18.61 6.26
C ARG A 262 9.87 -17.16 6.16
N ILE A 263 9.45 -16.58 7.28
CA ILE A 263 9.12 -15.16 7.40
C ILE A 263 10.22 -14.46 8.20
N ASP A 264 10.87 -13.44 7.65
CA ASP A 264 11.96 -12.73 8.31
C ASP A 264 11.49 -11.43 9.00
N LEU A 265 10.43 -10.81 8.49
CA LEU A 265 9.87 -9.57 9.04
C LEU A 265 8.37 -9.48 8.76
N ALA A 266 7.60 -9.10 9.75
CA ALA A 266 6.22 -8.65 9.58
C ALA A 266 6.14 -7.13 9.70
N ILE A 267 5.27 -6.49 8.91
CA ILE A 267 5.04 -5.04 8.94
C ILE A 267 3.54 -4.78 9.01
N ASN A 268 3.15 -3.80 9.81
CA ASN A 268 1.81 -3.23 9.78
C ASN A 268 1.87 -1.71 9.95
N MET A 269 1.16 -1.00 9.07
CA MET A 269 1.09 0.45 9.12
C MET A 269 -0.35 0.90 9.05
N VAL A 270 -0.76 1.69 10.06
CA VAL A 270 -2.04 2.42 10.11
C VAL A 270 -3.29 1.51 10.03
N SER A 271 -3.12 0.19 10.07
CA SER A 271 -4.18 -0.78 9.86
C SER A 271 -4.58 -1.50 11.15
N PHE A 272 -3.65 -1.85 12.05
CA PHE A 272 -4.02 -2.44 13.35
C PHE A 272 -4.91 -1.54 14.20
N GLN A 273 -4.74 -0.23 14.11
CA GLN A 273 -5.58 0.75 14.80
C GLN A 273 -7.06 0.74 14.35
N GLU A 274 -7.36 0.06 13.23
CA GLU A 274 -8.69 -0.05 12.62
C GLU A 274 -9.32 -1.43 12.85
N MET A 275 -8.61 -2.31 13.53
CA MET A 275 -9.02 -3.68 13.83
C MET A 275 -9.54 -3.83 15.27
N THR A 276 -10.20 -4.94 15.57
CA THR A 276 -10.52 -5.30 16.95
C THR A 276 -9.27 -5.78 17.68
N THR A 277 -9.27 -5.73 19.03
CA THR A 277 -8.17 -6.28 19.84
C THR A 277 -7.89 -7.75 19.50
N ALA A 278 -8.94 -8.54 19.34
CA ALA A 278 -8.84 -9.96 19.02
C ALA A 278 -8.17 -10.21 17.65
N GLN A 279 -8.47 -9.36 16.66
CA GLN A 279 -7.83 -9.45 15.34
C GLN A 279 -6.33 -9.12 15.41
N VAL A 280 -5.95 -8.06 16.12
CA VAL A 280 -4.52 -7.69 16.29
C VAL A 280 -3.75 -8.81 17.00
N GLU A 281 -4.31 -9.35 18.10
CA GLU A 281 -3.72 -10.49 18.81
C GLU A 281 -3.67 -11.75 17.95
N GLY A 282 -4.70 -12.02 17.16
CA GLY A 282 -4.76 -13.13 16.22
C GLY A 282 -3.62 -13.07 15.20
N TYR A 283 -3.40 -11.93 14.57
CA TYR A 283 -2.28 -11.73 13.65
C TYR A 283 -0.92 -11.91 14.34
N ALA A 284 -0.73 -11.30 15.50
CA ALA A 284 0.52 -11.44 16.24
C ALA A 284 0.79 -12.90 16.66
N SER A 285 -0.24 -13.62 17.11
CA SER A 285 -0.18 -15.03 17.46
C SER A 285 0.18 -15.91 16.26
N VAL A 286 -0.48 -15.70 15.11
CA VAL A 286 -0.19 -16.44 13.87
C VAL A 286 1.23 -16.18 13.39
N LEU A 287 1.68 -14.95 13.36
CA LEU A 287 3.06 -14.62 12.98
C LEU A 287 4.09 -15.28 13.90
N ARG A 288 3.82 -15.35 15.22
CA ARG A 288 4.66 -16.08 16.18
C ARG A 288 4.66 -17.57 15.90
N ALA A 289 3.50 -18.17 15.65
CA ALA A 289 3.38 -19.59 15.30
C ALA A 289 4.12 -19.94 14.01
N LEU A 290 4.15 -19.02 13.04
CA LEU A 290 4.92 -19.14 11.79
C LEU A 290 6.43 -18.84 11.98
N GLY A 291 6.89 -18.59 13.20
CA GLY A 291 8.31 -18.35 13.50
C GLY A 291 8.83 -16.98 13.08
N CYS A 292 7.96 -16.01 12.81
CA CYS A 292 8.37 -14.65 12.44
C CYS A 292 9.16 -13.99 13.59
N PRO A 293 10.46 -13.67 13.40
CA PRO A 293 11.31 -13.20 14.49
C PRO A 293 11.13 -11.72 14.82
N ALA A 294 10.58 -10.94 13.88
CA ALA A 294 10.51 -9.49 14.00
C ALA A 294 9.20 -8.93 13.42
N LEU A 295 8.65 -7.93 14.12
CA LEU A 295 7.46 -7.20 13.68
C LEU A 295 7.69 -5.70 13.82
N TYR A 296 7.38 -4.94 12.77
CA TYR A 296 7.39 -3.49 12.80
C TYR A 296 5.96 -2.94 12.70
N SER A 297 5.62 -1.99 13.56
CA SER A 297 4.29 -1.38 13.61
C SER A 297 4.36 0.13 13.66
N LEU A 298 3.70 0.82 12.71
CA LEU A 298 3.39 2.25 12.81
C LEU A 298 1.89 2.41 12.96
N ASN A 299 1.43 2.61 14.18
CA ASN A 299 0.01 2.77 14.48
C ASN A 299 -0.20 3.78 15.61
N ARG A 300 -1.40 4.32 15.70
CA ARG A 300 -1.90 4.92 16.94
C ARG A 300 -2.19 3.78 17.92
N ASP A 301 -1.83 3.95 19.18
CA ASP A 301 -2.18 2.96 20.20
C ASP A 301 -3.70 2.84 20.37
N ARG A 302 -4.38 3.98 20.26
CA ARG A 302 -5.85 4.04 20.26
C ARG A 302 -6.34 4.95 19.16
N SER A 303 -7.34 4.51 18.42
CA SER A 303 -8.07 5.34 17.47
C SER A 303 -9.36 5.85 18.10
N LYS A 304 -9.63 7.15 18.00
CA LYS A 304 -10.92 7.74 18.42
C LYS A 304 -12.12 7.23 17.59
N HIS A 305 -11.82 6.62 16.45
CA HIS A 305 -12.83 6.10 15.51
C HIS A 305 -13.05 4.58 15.66
N ASN A 306 -12.28 3.91 16.54
CA ASN A 306 -12.39 2.48 16.75
C ASN A 306 -12.49 2.16 18.25
N ALA A 307 -13.69 1.88 18.71
CA ALA A 307 -13.95 1.51 20.10
C ALA A 307 -13.71 0.01 20.38
N GLU A 308 -13.50 -0.80 19.36
CA GLU A 308 -13.31 -2.26 19.47
C GLU A 308 -11.85 -2.64 19.79
N LEU A 309 -10.95 -1.66 19.76
CA LEU A 309 -9.53 -1.85 20.05
C LEU A 309 -9.17 -1.27 21.44
N SER A 310 -8.52 -2.08 22.28
CA SER A 310 -7.95 -1.61 23.55
C SER A 310 -6.72 -0.73 23.31
N THR A 311 -5.58 -1.33 22.99
CA THR A 311 -4.38 -0.65 22.52
C THR A 311 -3.56 -1.57 21.62
N VAL A 312 -2.94 -1.02 20.56
CA VAL A 312 -2.10 -1.80 19.66
C VAL A 312 -0.86 -2.33 20.39
N SER A 313 -0.18 -1.48 21.16
CA SER A 313 1.04 -1.89 21.90
C SER A 313 0.77 -2.98 22.94
N GLU A 314 -0.38 -2.95 23.61
CA GLU A 314 -0.76 -3.97 24.59
C GLU A 314 -1.05 -5.32 23.90
N ALA A 315 -1.80 -5.31 22.79
CA ALA A 315 -2.10 -6.51 22.01
C ALA A 315 -0.82 -7.15 21.46
N LEU A 316 0.07 -6.36 20.85
CA LEU A 316 1.34 -6.85 20.32
C LEU A 316 2.32 -7.29 21.40
N GLY A 317 2.34 -6.60 22.55
CA GLY A 317 3.25 -6.87 23.67
C GLY A 317 3.02 -8.23 24.35
N ARG A 318 1.90 -8.89 24.10
CA ARG A 318 1.63 -10.27 24.54
C ARG A 318 2.41 -11.32 23.75
N HIS A 319 2.88 -10.95 22.56
CA HIS A 319 3.51 -11.85 21.59
C HIS A 319 4.96 -11.48 21.25
N TYR A 320 5.30 -10.19 21.36
CA TYR A 320 6.60 -9.63 21.00
C TYR A 320 7.14 -8.74 22.09
N GLN A 321 8.45 -8.77 22.32
CA GLN A 321 9.13 -7.77 23.14
C GLN A 321 9.25 -6.46 22.34
N LEU A 322 8.47 -5.45 22.72
CA LEU A 322 8.37 -4.20 21.99
C LEU A 322 9.42 -3.17 22.42
N THR A 323 10.00 -2.50 21.44
CA THR A 323 10.86 -1.32 21.61
C THR A 323 10.30 -0.18 20.78
N GLN A 324 10.16 1.01 21.35
CA GLN A 324 9.81 2.20 20.59
C GLN A 324 11.02 2.70 19.82
N ILE A 325 10.82 3.02 18.54
CA ILE A 325 11.84 3.56 17.64
C ILE A 325 11.59 5.06 17.47
N GLU A 326 12.54 5.87 17.90
CA GLU A 326 12.45 7.31 17.71
C GLU A 326 12.92 7.69 16.30
N VAL A 327 11.98 8.08 15.45
CA VAL A 327 12.24 8.50 14.06
C VAL A 327 12.23 10.02 13.98
N LEU A 328 11.16 10.64 14.44
CA LEU A 328 10.98 12.08 14.53
C LEU A 328 10.49 12.45 15.93
N ASP A 329 10.80 13.66 16.39
CA ASP A 329 10.25 14.21 17.65
C ASP A 329 8.71 14.25 17.62
N GLU A 330 8.15 14.57 16.44
CA GLU A 330 6.74 14.43 16.12
C GLU A 330 6.62 13.57 14.87
N PRO A 331 6.01 12.36 14.94
CA PRO A 331 5.79 11.53 13.77
C PRO A 331 5.08 12.32 12.68
N TYR A 332 5.55 12.15 11.46
CA TYR A 332 5.10 12.87 10.28
C TYR A 332 3.57 12.94 10.13
N THR A 333 2.88 11.86 10.38
CA THR A 333 1.41 11.77 10.35
C THR A 333 0.70 12.68 11.36
N GLN A 334 1.43 13.22 12.36
CA GLN A 334 0.89 14.16 13.35
C GLN A 334 1.08 15.63 12.93
N ILE A 335 1.98 15.92 12.02
CA ILE A 335 2.26 17.31 11.59
C ILE A 335 1.03 17.94 10.88
N ALA A 336 0.15 17.13 10.32
CA ALA A 336 -1.09 17.60 9.68
C ALA A 336 -2.20 17.96 10.71
N GLU A 337 -2.11 17.45 11.94
CA GLU A 337 -3.10 17.68 12.99
C GLU A 337 -2.44 18.48 14.13
N ARG A 338 -2.83 19.75 14.31
CA ARG A 338 -2.44 20.58 15.46
C ARG A 338 -3.13 20.03 16.72
N LYS A 339 -2.54 19.01 17.34
CA LYS A 339 -3.04 18.41 18.58
C LYS A 339 -2.35 18.98 19.82
N ARG A 340 -3.08 19.03 20.93
CA ARG A 340 -2.50 19.39 22.22
C ARG A 340 -1.59 18.23 22.72
N PRO A 341 -0.48 18.51 23.41
CA PRO A 341 0.49 17.47 23.83
C PRO A 341 -0.13 16.29 24.60
N ARG A 342 -1.17 16.52 25.39
CA ARG A 342 -1.87 15.44 26.14
C ARG A 342 -2.69 14.51 25.25
N GLU A 343 -3.20 14.98 24.12
CA GLU A 343 -3.92 14.15 23.14
C GLU A 343 -2.94 13.32 22.31
N LEU A 344 -1.73 13.83 22.06
CA LEU A 344 -0.67 13.15 21.35
C LEU A 344 -0.17 11.89 22.09
N ALA A 345 -0.11 11.93 23.43
CA ALA A 345 0.34 10.81 24.24
C ALA A 345 -0.54 9.55 24.12
N VAL A 346 -1.83 9.71 23.78
CA VAL A 346 -2.81 8.61 23.71
C VAL A 346 -3.18 8.26 22.27
N THR A 347 -3.24 9.26 21.38
CA THR A 347 -3.72 9.11 20.01
C THR A 347 -2.63 9.36 18.96
N GLY A 348 -1.39 9.57 19.38
CA GLY A 348 -0.24 9.75 18.49
C GLY A 348 0.19 8.45 17.83
N TYR A 349 0.76 8.57 16.63
CA TYR A 349 1.41 7.43 15.98
C TYR A 349 2.70 7.06 16.70
N ARG A 350 2.95 5.75 16.82
CA ARG A 350 4.15 5.19 17.45
C ARG A 350 4.79 4.20 16.52
N HIS A 351 6.11 4.31 16.38
CA HIS A 351 6.92 3.29 15.75
C HIS A 351 7.33 2.27 16.80
N LEU A 352 6.86 1.06 16.66
CA LEU A 352 7.18 -0.05 17.55
C LEU A 352 7.91 -1.13 16.77
N PHE A 353 9.01 -1.63 17.32
CA PHE A 353 9.72 -2.79 16.80
C PHE A 353 9.64 -3.91 17.82
N GLY A 354 9.06 -5.04 17.43
CA GLY A 354 8.89 -6.24 18.24
C GLY A 354 9.91 -7.30 17.87
N ARG A 355 10.55 -7.90 18.85
CA ARG A 355 11.36 -9.11 18.71
C ARG A 355 10.66 -10.30 19.36
N ALA A 356 10.81 -11.48 18.72
CA ALA A 356 10.20 -12.72 19.16
C ALA A 356 10.78 -13.25 20.48
#